data_c54bf672209e49fb390a74ecb1556f82
#
_entry.id   c54bf672209e49fb390a74ecb1556f82
#
_cell.length_a   1.000
_cell.length_b   1.000
_cell.length_c   1.000
_cell.angle_alpha   90.00
_cell.angle_beta   90.00
_cell.angle_gamma   90.00
#
_symmetry.space_group_name_H-M   'P 1'
#
loop_
_entity.id
_entity.type
_entity.pdbx_description
1 polymer ?
#
loop_
_entity_poly.entity_id
_entity_poly.type
_entity_poly.pdbx_seq_one_letter_code
_entity_poly.pdbx_strand_id
1 'polypeptide(L)'
;DGLMARQKVIAANIANAETPGYQRKDVIFEDQLVKIMQQENLKENIKKANSSGMPLQVQHTFIPGSNLDVNTKTVQAILAKNSYEDFKPMAVDDLNEPITGDGNNVNIEQEMAELSKNASKFMVLSELESRSFTKLSDVIKGAQ
;
A
#
# COMPACT_ATOMS: atom_id res chain seq x y z
N ASP A 1 -7.38 3.22 3.23
CA ASP A 1 -8.40 2.61 2.35
C ASP A 1 -8.12 1.15 1.97
N GLY A 2 -6.85 0.66 1.91
CA GLY A 2 -6.52 -0.73 1.62
C GLY A 2 -7.13 -1.74 2.59
N LEU A 3 -7.07 -1.48 3.90
CA LEU A 3 -7.69 -2.34 4.92
C LEU A 3 -9.22 -2.38 4.81
N MET A 4 -9.85 -1.27 4.45
CA MET A 4 -11.31 -1.24 4.21
C MET A 4 -11.69 -2.01 2.95
N ALA A 5 -10.87 -1.93 1.90
CA ALA A 5 -11.08 -2.73 0.70
C ALA A 5 -10.95 -4.23 1.01
N ARG A 6 -9.93 -4.62 1.76
CA ARG A 6 -9.75 -6.01 2.22
C ARG A 6 -10.93 -6.47 3.08
N GLN A 7 -11.42 -5.66 3.99
CA GLN A 7 -12.59 -6.00 4.82
C GLN A 7 -13.84 -6.28 3.97
N LYS A 8 -14.07 -5.49 2.92
CA LYS A 8 -15.19 -5.71 2.00
C LYS A 8 -15.05 -7.03 1.24
N VAL A 9 -13.85 -7.36 0.81
CA VAL A 9 -13.57 -8.60 0.09
C VAL A 9 -13.73 -9.81 0.99
N ILE A 10 -13.20 -9.78 2.21
CA ILE A 10 -13.39 -10.84 3.23
C ILE A 10 -14.88 -11.04 3.52
N ALA A 11 -15.63 -9.96 3.71
CA ALA A 11 -17.07 -10.05 3.94
C ALA A 11 -17.82 -10.66 2.74
N ALA A 12 -17.39 -10.34 1.51
CA ALA A 12 -17.95 -10.95 0.30
C ALA A 12 -17.61 -12.44 0.18
N ASN A 13 -16.37 -12.84 0.53
CA ASN A 13 -15.97 -14.25 0.57
C ASN A 13 -16.83 -15.03 1.57
N ILE A 14 -16.97 -14.53 2.80
CA ILE A 14 -17.80 -15.18 3.83
C ILE A 14 -19.26 -15.32 3.35
N ALA A 15 -19.83 -14.25 2.78
CA ALA A 15 -21.21 -14.27 2.29
C ALA A 15 -21.44 -15.28 1.15
N ASN A 16 -20.39 -15.63 0.40
CA ASN A 16 -20.45 -16.54 -0.73
C ASN A 16 -19.77 -17.90 -0.45
N ALA A 17 -19.44 -18.20 0.79
CA ALA A 17 -18.76 -19.45 1.15
C ALA A 17 -19.55 -20.72 0.78
N GLU A 18 -20.88 -20.62 0.70
CA GLU A 18 -21.77 -21.72 0.29
C GLU A 18 -22.26 -21.58 -1.16
N THR A 19 -21.75 -20.58 -1.90
CA THR A 19 -22.15 -20.37 -3.30
C THR A 19 -21.33 -21.27 -4.24
N PRO A 20 -21.95 -22.21 -4.95
CA PRO A 20 -21.23 -23.09 -5.86
C PRO A 20 -20.45 -22.30 -6.94
N GLY A 21 -19.21 -22.69 -7.19
CA GLY A 21 -18.36 -22.05 -8.19
C GLY A 21 -17.80 -20.68 -7.83
N TYR A 22 -18.05 -20.18 -6.61
CA TYR A 22 -17.48 -18.91 -6.18
C TYR A 22 -15.99 -19.06 -5.91
N GLN A 23 -15.20 -18.12 -6.43
CA GLN A 23 -13.76 -18.06 -6.20
C GLN A 23 -13.45 -17.02 -5.14
N ARG A 24 -12.63 -17.42 -4.16
CA ARG A 24 -12.07 -16.55 -3.12
C ARG A 24 -11.34 -15.37 -3.75
N LYS A 25 -11.53 -14.19 -3.18
CA LYS A 25 -10.82 -12.98 -3.60
C LYS A 25 -9.93 -12.47 -2.47
N ASP A 26 -8.78 -11.94 -2.82
CA ASP A 26 -7.91 -11.20 -1.89
C ASP A 26 -7.61 -9.81 -2.45
N VAL A 27 -7.10 -8.91 -1.61
CA VAL A 27 -6.75 -7.54 -1.99
C VAL A 27 -5.26 -7.36 -1.92
N ILE A 28 -4.67 -7.09 -3.06
CA ILE A 28 -3.24 -6.77 -3.17
C ILE A 28 -3.08 -5.25 -3.12
N PHE A 29 -2.53 -4.75 -2.03
CA PHE A 29 -2.19 -3.33 -1.89
C PHE A 29 -0.84 -3.10 -1.21
N GLU A 30 -0.33 -4.05 -0.47
CA GLU A 30 0.92 -3.93 0.27
C GLU A 30 2.11 -3.66 -0.67
N ASP A 31 2.20 -4.36 -1.78
CA ASP A 31 3.26 -4.15 -2.78
C ASP A 31 3.18 -2.77 -3.44
N GLN A 32 1.96 -2.29 -3.67
CA GLN A 32 1.75 -0.94 -4.19
C GLN A 32 2.19 0.10 -3.16
N LEU A 33 1.86 -0.11 -1.88
CA LEU A 33 2.26 0.77 -0.80
C LEU A 33 3.78 0.84 -0.66
N VAL A 34 4.47 -0.31 -0.72
CA VAL A 34 5.94 -0.37 -0.69
C VAL A 34 6.54 0.42 -1.85
N LYS A 35 6.03 0.27 -3.06
CA LYS A 35 6.49 1.04 -4.24
C LYS A 35 6.30 2.55 -4.05
N ILE A 36 5.15 2.97 -3.51
CA ILE A 36 4.86 4.37 -3.22
C ILE A 36 5.85 4.92 -2.19
N MET A 37 6.07 4.20 -1.10
CA MET A 37 7.02 4.60 -0.06
C MET A 37 8.45 4.72 -0.60
N GLN A 38 8.87 3.81 -1.47
CA GLN A 38 10.18 3.88 -2.12
C GLN A 38 10.29 5.11 -3.04
N GLN A 39 9.24 5.43 -3.79
CA GLN A 39 9.19 6.63 -4.63
C GLN A 39 9.23 7.91 -3.81
N GLU A 40 8.49 7.98 -2.69
CA GLU A 40 8.51 9.15 -1.80
C GLU A 40 9.88 9.34 -1.14
N ASN A 41 10.52 8.27 -0.67
CA ASN A 41 11.88 8.32 -0.15
C ASN A 41 12.88 8.81 -1.21
N LEU A 42 12.73 8.36 -2.46
CA LEU A 42 13.55 8.82 -3.57
C LEU A 42 13.35 10.31 -3.83
N LYS A 43 12.10 10.79 -3.84
CA LYS A 43 11.77 12.21 -3.98
C LYS A 43 12.40 13.05 -2.87
N GLU A 44 12.31 12.59 -1.63
CA GLU A 44 12.89 13.27 -0.48
C GLU A 44 14.42 13.37 -0.60
N ASN A 45 15.08 12.28 -0.98
CA ASN A 45 16.53 12.23 -1.19
C ASN A 45 16.97 13.18 -2.33
N ILE A 46 16.22 13.23 -3.42
CA ILE A 46 16.47 14.17 -4.53
C ILE A 46 16.31 15.62 -4.04
N LYS A 47 15.26 15.93 -3.27
CA LYS A 47 15.05 17.27 -2.69
C LYS A 47 16.21 17.67 -1.77
N LYS A 48 16.64 16.76 -0.88
CA LYS A 48 17.78 16.99 0.03
C LYS A 48 19.07 17.21 -0.74
N ALA A 49 19.36 16.43 -1.75
CA ALA A 49 20.54 16.60 -2.59
C ALA A 49 20.55 17.96 -3.32
N ASN A 50 19.41 18.39 -3.86
CA ASN A 50 19.26 19.68 -4.51
C ASN A 50 19.41 20.85 -3.53
N SER A 51 18.93 20.72 -2.28
CA SER A 51 19.03 21.78 -1.26
C SER A 51 20.44 21.92 -0.67
N SER A 52 21.26 20.88 -0.75
CA SER A 52 22.65 20.89 -0.25
C SER A 52 23.65 21.60 -1.18
N GLY A 53 23.18 22.28 -2.22
CA GLY A 53 24.02 23.05 -3.14
C GLY A 53 24.94 22.19 -4.04
N MET A 54 24.83 20.88 -3.98
CA MET A 54 25.37 19.97 -4.97
C MET A 54 24.32 19.81 -6.08
N PRO A 55 24.47 20.47 -7.24
CA PRO A 55 23.65 20.11 -8.38
C PRO A 55 23.91 18.64 -8.64
N LEU A 56 22.86 17.82 -8.61
CA LEU A 56 22.92 16.50 -9.20
C LEU A 56 23.28 16.71 -10.68
N GLN A 57 24.59 16.83 -10.96
CA GLN A 57 25.06 16.51 -12.29
C GLN A 57 24.76 15.02 -12.45
N VAL A 58 23.64 14.74 -13.09
CA VAL A 58 23.28 13.40 -13.52
C VAL A 58 24.24 13.04 -14.67
N GLN A 59 25.50 12.84 -14.32
CA GLN A 59 26.36 11.99 -15.11
C GLN A 59 25.79 10.58 -14.88
N HIS A 60 25.29 9.98 -15.95
CA HIS A 60 24.93 8.58 -16.09
C HIS A 60 25.29 7.71 -14.87
N THR A 61 24.48 7.76 -13.82
CA THR A 61 24.69 6.86 -12.68
C THR A 61 24.08 5.53 -13.09
N PHE A 62 24.96 4.67 -13.61
CA PHE A 62 24.63 3.28 -13.87
C PHE A 62 24.23 2.63 -12.53
N ILE A 63 22.95 2.38 -12.34
CA ILE A 63 22.45 1.55 -11.25
C ILE A 63 22.49 0.11 -11.76
N PRO A 64 23.42 -0.74 -11.25
CA PRO A 64 23.51 -2.12 -11.70
C PRO A 64 22.17 -2.83 -11.51
N GLY A 65 21.58 -3.34 -12.58
CA GLY A 65 20.34 -4.08 -12.57
C GLY A 65 19.07 -3.28 -12.91
N SER A 66 19.15 -1.99 -13.18
CA SER A 66 18.04 -1.19 -13.71
C SER A 66 18.34 -0.67 -15.10
N ASN A 67 17.44 -0.89 -16.07
CA ASN A 67 17.47 -0.26 -17.39
C ASN A 67 16.97 1.21 -17.34
N LEU A 68 17.10 1.88 -16.21
CA LEU A 68 16.67 3.25 -16.00
C LEU A 68 17.80 4.21 -16.36
N ASP A 69 17.73 4.78 -17.55
CA ASP A 69 18.50 5.96 -17.94
C ASP A 69 17.93 7.16 -17.14
N VAL A 70 18.57 7.49 -16.02
CA VAL A 70 18.12 8.57 -15.12
C VAL A 70 18.54 9.90 -15.72
N ASN A 71 17.80 10.33 -16.70
CA ASN A 71 17.92 11.64 -17.33
C ASN A 71 17.16 12.68 -16.47
N THR A 72 17.54 13.95 -16.56
CA THR A 72 16.89 15.09 -15.88
C THR A 72 15.37 15.14 -16.09
N LYS A 73 14.90 14.73 -17.26
CA LYS A 73 13.46 14.60 -17.58
C LYS A 73 12.78 13.50 -16.76
N THR A 74 13.48 12.38 -16.54
CA THR A 74 12.98 11.25 -15.72
C THR A 74 12.88 11.67 -14.26
N VAL A 75 13.87 12.38 -13.73
CA VAL A 75 13.86 12.92 -12.37
C VAL A 75 12.72 13.92 -12.18
N GLN A 76 12.51 14.84 -13.13
CA GLN A 76 11.38 15.78 -13.08
C GLN A 76 10.02 15.07 -13.19
N ALA A 77 9.89 14.05 -14.01
CA ALA A 77 8.69 13.24 -14.11
C ALA A 77 8.36 12.50 -12.80
N ILE A 78 9.39 11.94 -12.12
CA ILE A 78 9.23 11.29 -10.81
C ILE A 78 8.81 12.32 -9.75
N LEU A 79 9.39 13.52 -9.76
CA LEU A 79 9.07 14.59 -8.81
C LEU A 79 7.65 15.15 -9.04
N ALA A 80 7.21 15.23 -10.29
CA ALA A 80 5.90 15.75 -10.65
C ALA A 80 4.74 14.76 -10.38
N LYS A 81 5.03 13.46 -10.36
CA LYS A 81 4.00 12.45 -10.19
C LYS A 81 3.62 12.29 -8.71
N ASN A 82 2.34 12.45 -8.39
CA ASN A 82 1.79 12.15 -7.07
C ASN A 82 1.63 10.64 -6.92
N SER A 83 2.54 10.02 -6.19
CA SER A 83 2.55 8.56 -6.01
C SER A 83 1.29 8.02 -5.32
N TYR A 84 0.64 8.85 -4.49
CA TYR A 84 -0.59 8.46 -3.77
C TYR A 84 -1.84 8.46 -4.62
N GLU A 85 -1.89 9.22 -5.72
CA GLU A 85 -3.04 9.27 -6.64
C GLU A 85 -3.23 7.96 -7.41
N ASP A 86 -2.14 7.21 -7.59
CA ASP A 86 -2.15 5.91 -8.27
C ASP A 86 -2.49 4.74 -7.33
N PHE A 87 -2.69 5.00 -6.03
CA PHE A 87 -3.00 3.96 -5.06
C PHE A 87 -4.44 3.47 -5.22
N LYS A 88 -4.60 2.29 -5.80
CA LYS A 88 -5.89 1.61 -5.97
C LYS A 88 -5.77 0.17 -5.48
N PRO A 89 -6.35 -0.14 -4.30
CA PRO A 89 -6.44 -1.53 -3.85
C PRO A 89 -7.21 -2.34 -4.90
N MET A 90 -6.63 -3.44 -5.35
CA MET A 90 -7.23 -4.28 -6.39
C MET A 90 -7.58 -5.63 -5.79
N ALA A 91 -8.85 -6.05 -5.97
CA ALA A 91 -9.28 -7.40 -5.65
C ALA A 91 -8.85 -8.34 -6.78
N VAL A 92 -8.25 -9.46 -6.43
CA VAL A 92 -7.80 -10.50 -7.35
C VAL A 92 -8.34 -11.84 -6.86
N ASP A 93 -8.61 -12.76 -7.79
CA ASP A 93 -9.00 -14.11 -7.45
C ASP A 93 -7.79 -14.86 -6.87
N ASP A 94 -7.98 -15.49 -5.72
CA ASP A 94 -6.94 -16.31 -5.09
C ASP A 94 -7.08 -17.76 -5.55
N LEU A 95 -6.18 -18.16 -6.42
CA LEU A 95 -6.14 -19.50 -6.99
C LEU A 95 -5.28 -20.49 -6.18
N ASN A 96 -4.72 -20.07 -5.05
CA ASN A 96 -3.86 -20.92 -4.23
C ASN A 96 -4.63 -21.82 -3.27
N GLU A 97 -5.88 -21.50 -2.99
CA GLU A 97 -6.73 -22.30 -2.09
C GLU A 97 -7.31 -23.51 -2.80
N PRO A 98 -7.41 -24.65 -2.11
CA PRO A 98 -7.97 -25.88 -2.68
C PRO A 98 -9.46 -25.70 -3.00
N ILE A 99 -9.83 -26.08 -4.21
CA ILE A 99 -11.22 -26.01 -4.68
C ILE A 99 -12.01 -27.20 -4.14
N THR A 100 -13.17 -26.95 -3.54
CA THR A 100 -14.10 -28.00 -3.09
C THR A 100 -14.86 -28.64 -4.26
N GLY A 101 -15.56 -29.74 -4.02
CA GLY A 101 -16.26 -30.50 -5.07
C GLY A 101 -17.35 -29.73 -5.82
N ASP A 102 -17.83 -28.62 -5.26
CA ASP A 102 -18.80 -27.70 -5.86
C ASP A 102 -18.14 -26.50 -6.59
N GLY A 103 -16.80 -26.49 -6.66
CA GLY A 103 -16.03 -25.44 -7.34
C GLY A 103 -15.77 -24.19 -6.49
N ASN A 104 -16.15 -24.18 -5.22
CA ASN A 104 -15.87 -23.09 -4.28
C ASN A 104 -14.50 -23.31 -3.61
N ASN A 105 -13.75 -22.26 -3.32
CA ASN A 105 -12.47 -22.32 -2.60
C ASN A 105 -12.41 -21.41 -1.36
N VAL A 106 -13.55 -21.00 -0.83
CA VAL A 106 -13.61 -20.17 0.38
C VAL A 106 -13.58 -21.04 1.63
N ASN A 107 -12.65 -20.77 2.53
CA ASN A 107 -12.60 -21.34 3.87
C ASN A 107 -13.07 -20.30 4.89
N ILE A 108 -14.25 -20.52 5.47
CA ILE A 108 -14.87 -19.59 6.42
C ILE A 108 -13.97 -19.34 7.65
N GLU A 109 -13.34 -20.38 8.18
CA GLU A 109 -12.45 -20.25 9.36
C GLU A 109 -11.26 -19.34 9.06
N GLN A 110 -10.69 -19.51 7.88
CA GLN A 110 -9.59 -18.66 7.41
C GLN A 110 -10.04 -17.22 7.19
N GLU A 111 -11.19 -17.00 6.56
CA GLU A 111 -11.73 -15.66 6.35
C GLU A 111 -12.04 -14.95 7.68
N MET A 112 -12.57 -15.65 8.67
CA MET A 112 -12.81 -15.09 10.01
C MET A 112 -11.51 -14.73 10.72
N ALA A 113 -10.44 -15.53 10.56
CA ALA A 113 -9.13 -15.22 11.09
C ALA A 113 -8.54 -13.98 10.40
N GLU A 114 -8.64 -13.88 9.07
CA GLU A 114 -8.18 -12.71 8.31
C GLU A 114 -9.00 -11.45 8.65
N LEU A 115 -10.31 -11.59 8.89
CA LEU A 115 -11.16 -10.48 9.35
C LEU A 115 -10.67 -9.95 10.70
N SER A 116 -10.41 -10.83 11.67
CA SER A 116 -9.91 -10.46 12.99
C SER A 116 -8.55 -9.77 12.91
N LYS A 117 -7.65 -10.29 12.09
CA LYS A 117 -6.33 -9.71 11.82
C LYS A 117 -6.42 -8.34 11.17
N ASN A 118 -7.31 -8.18 10.19
CA ASN A 118 -7.56 -6.91 9.52
C ASN A 118 -8.14 -5.86 10.49
N ALA A 119 -9.09 -6.26 11.34
CA ALA A 119 -9.65 -5.40 12.38
C ALA A 119 -8.59 -4.96 13.40
N SER A 120 -7.70 -5.87 13.81
CA SER A 120 -6.58 -5.55 14.70
C SER A 120 -5.61 -4.54 14.07
N LYS A 121 -5.25 -4.72 12.79
CA LYS A 121 -4.43 -3.77 12.05
C LYS A 121 -5.08 -2.40 11.97
N PHE A 122 -6.39 -2.35 11.68
CA PHE A 122 -7.12 -1.09 11.62
C PHE A 122 -7.14 -0.37 12.97
N MET A 123 -7.36 -1.10 14.07
CA MET A 123 -7.35 -0.55 15.43
C MET A 123 -5.98 0.06 15.79
N VAL A 124 -4.89 -0.67 15.52
CA VAL A 124 -3.53 -0.17 15.77
C VAL A 124 -3.23 1.10 14.95
N LEU A 125 -3.60 1.12 13.67
CA LEU A 125 -3.39 2.29 12.82
C LEU A 125 -4.21 3.50 13.29
N SER A 126 -5.47 3.30 13.68
CA SER A 126 -6.32 4.36 14.24
C SER A 126 -5.74 4.95 15.53
N GLU A 127 -5.19 4.09 16.39
CA GLU A 127 -4.53 4.53 17.62
C GLU A 127 -3.25 5.34 17.33
N LEU A 128 -2.44 4.89 16.38
CA LEU A 128 -1.23 5.62 15.96
C LEU A 128 -1.58 6.99 15.37
N GLU A 129 -2.61 7.05 14.55
CA GLU A 129 -3.10 8.29 13.94
C GLU A 129 -3.61 9.25 15.02
N SER A 130 -4.43 8.77 15.95
CA SER A 130 -4.93 9.55 17.10
C SER A 130 -3.79 10.14 17.94
N ARG A 131 -2.77 9.34 18.25
CA ARG A 131 -1.58 9.80 18.98
C ARG A 131 -0.79 10.84 18.19
N SER A 132 -0.69 10.70 16.88
CA SER A 132 -0.02 11.66 16.01
C SER A 132 -0.74 13.02 16.03
N PHE A 133 -2.07 13.02 15.93
CA PHE A 133 -2.89 14.24 16.03
C PHE A 133 -2.76 14.88 17.41
N THR A 134 -2.78 14.11 18.49
CA THR A 134 -2.59 14.63 19.86
C THR A 134 -1.25 15.33 19.99
N LYS A 135 -0.16 14.70 19.55
CA LYS A 135 1.18 15.31 19.58
C LYS A 135 1.23 16.62 18.80
N LEU A 136 0.62 16.64 17.60
CA LEU A 136 0.56 17.84 16.78
C LEU A 136 -0.22 18.98 17.49
N SER A 137 -1.35 18.63 18.10
CA SER A 137 -2.15 19.57 18.90
C SER A 137 -1.37 20.14 20.09
N ASP A 138 -0.61 19.30 20.78
CA ASP A 138 0.21 19.71 21.94
C ASP A 138 1.35 20.64 21.52
N VAL A 139 1.99 20.39 20.39
CA VAL A 139 3.01 21.29 19.82
C VAL A 139 2.41 22.66 19.47
N ILE A 140 1.23 22.69 18.86
CA ILE A 140 0.55 23.94 18.51
C ILE A 140 0.16 24.74 19.75
N LYS A 141 -0.33 24.07 20.80
CA LYS A 141 -0.69 24.71 22.08
C LYS A 141 0.51 25.18 22.88
N GLY A 142 1.63 24.44 22.82
CA GLY A 142 2.86 24.79 23.53
C GLY A 142 3.65 25.93 22.85
N ALA A 143 3.25 26.34 21.66
CA ALA A 143 3.85 27.47 20.91
C ALA A 143 3.15 28.82 21.18
N GLN A 144 2.13 28.86 22.04
CA GLN A 144 1.48 30.07 22.54
C GLN A 144 2.01 30.40 23.94
#